data_5cdd2840b0e9130d732b26c5a10ef098
#
_entry.id   5cdd2840b0e9130d732b26c5a10ef098
#
_cell.length_a   1.000
_cell.length_b   1.000
_cell.length_c   1.000
_cell.angle_alpha   90.00
_cell.angle_beta   90.00
_cell.angle_gamma   90.00
#
_symmetry.space_group_name_H-M   'P 1'
#
loop_
_entity.id
_entity.type
_entity.pdbx_description
1 polymer ?
#
loop_
_entity_poly.entity_id
_entity_poly.type
_entity_poly.pdbx_seq_one_letter_code
_entity_poly.pdbx_strand_id
1 'polypeptide(L)'
;MESIRIEKTQKSPLFILKDGYIRLSGRSIPQNARQLYKICFDWLEQYVLSPADETLVDLYFEYIDTSSIRCIVDFLGILNGIPQGSDKQVNINWYYEEDDEDSYDLGAYLQAHLKAPFNIISIEEGGDIPEN
;
A
#
# COMPACT_ATOMS: atom_id res chain seq x y z
N MET A 1 -11.80 -7.29 11.93
CA MET A 1 -10.52 -7.99 11.65
C MET A 1 -9.52 -7.68 12.76
N GLU A 2 -8.70 -8.64 13.09
CA GLU A 2 -7.60 -8.43 14.01
C GLU A 2 -6.58 -7.48 13.37
N SER A 3 -6.13 -6.50 14.14
CA SER A 3 -5.15 -5.52 13.65
C SER A 3 -3.74 -6.11 13.72
N ILE A 4 -2.93 -5.77 12.72
CA ILE A 4 -1.52 -6.17 12.64
C ILE A 4 -0.68 -4.92 12.50
N ARG A 5 0.39 -4.84 13.29
CA ARG A 5 1.41 -3.80 13.16
C ARG A 5 2.78 -4.45 13.23
N ILE A 6 3.59 -4.25 12.18
CA ILE A 6 4.97 -4.74 12.12
C ILE A 6 5.86 -3.55 11.83
N GLU A 7 6.76 -3.25 12.75
CA GLU A 7 7.65 -2.11 12.61
C GLU A 7 8.62 -2.28 11.44
N LYS A 8 9.01 -1.17 10.85
CA LYS A 8 9.94 -1.15 9.72
C LYS A 8 11.35 -1.54 10.17
N THR A 9 12.08 -2.09 9.21
CA THR A 9 13.53 -2.34 9.34
C THR A 9 14.23 -1.62 8.19
N GLN A 10 15.55 -1.79 8.07
CA GLN A 10 16.28 -1.24 6.94
C GLN A 10 15.92 -1.90 5.61
N LYS A 11 15.32 -3.09 5.64
CA LYS A 11 15.00 -3.87 4.43
C LYS A 11 13.51 -4.12 4.25
N SER A 12 12.70 -3.82 5.25
CA SER A 12 11.26 -4.08 5.18
C SER A 12 10.45 -2.87 5.67
N PRO A 13 9.28 -2.63 5.09
CA PRO A 13 8.46 -1.48 5.45
C PRO A 13 7.70 -1.68 6.76
N LEU A 14 7.17 -0.59 7.28
CA LEU A 14 6.14 -0.63 8.31
C LEU A 14 4.86 -1.19 7.69
N PHE A 15 4.27 -2.18 8.34
CA PHE A 15 2.95 -2.69 7.98
C PHE A 15 1.95 -2.31 9.05
N ILE A 16 0.88 -1.63 8.66
CA ILE A 16 -0.30 -1.42 9.51
C ILE A 16 -1.50 -1.96 8.74
N LEU A 17 -2.16 -2.95 9.31
CA LEU A 17 -3.32 -3.61 8.71
C LEU A 17 -4.43 -3.63 9.75
N LYS A 18 -5.46 -2.85 9.55
CA LYS A 18 -6.60 -2.80 10.46
C LYS A 18 -7.87 -2.41 9.70
N ASP A 19 -9.01 -2.58 10.32
CA ASP A 19 -10.27 -2.21 9.70
C ASP A 19 -10.24 -0.75 9.27
N GLY A 20 -10.46 -0.52 7.98
CA GLY A 20 -10.53 0.83 7.41
C GLY A 20 -9.19 1.49 7.14
N TYR A 21 -8.06 0.88 7.52
CA TYR A 21 -6.76 1.51 7.29
C TYR A 21 -5.65 0.50 7.01
N ILE A 22 -4.94 0.74 5.90
CA ILE A 22 -3.79 -0.06 5.51
C ILE A 22 -2.63 0.89 5.21
N ARG A 23 -1.48 0.62 5.81
CA ARG A 23 -0.28 1.41 5.53
C ARG A 23 0.91 0.50 5.28
N LEU A 24 1.62 0.76 4.18
CA LEU A 24 2.89 0.15 3.86
C LEU A 24 3.86 1.29 3.59
N SER A 25 4.87 1.46 4.44
CA SER A 25 5.78 2.60 4.28
C SER A 25 7.20 2.30 4.72
N GLY A 26 8.18 2.75 3.94
CA GLY A 26 9.59 2.62 4.22
C GLY A 26 10.35 1.98 3.08
N ARG A 27 11.29 1.11 3.42
CA ARG A 27 12.13 0.41 2.44
C ARG A 27 11.61 -1.00 2.22
N SER A 28 11.57 -1.45 0.99
CA SER A 28 11.18 -2.82 0.66
C SER A 28 12.20 -3.43 -0.28
N ILE A 29 13.25 -3.99 0.32
CA ILE A 29 14.37 -4.66 -0.34
C ILE A 29 14.70 -5.98 0.36
N PRO A 30 13.70 -6.86 0.60
CA PRO A 30 13.91 -8.10 1.33
C PRO A 30 14.60 -9.16 0.47
N GLN A 31 15.18 -10.18 1.11
CA GLN A 31 15.71 -11.33 0.39
C GLN A 31 14.62 -12.13 -0.30
N ASN A 32 13.44 -12.22 0.34
CA ASN A 32 12.31 -12.96 -0.21
C ASN A 32 11.03 -12.14 -0.01
N ALA A 33 10.63 -11.42 -1.05
CA ALA A 33 9.47 -10.53 -0.99
C ALA A 33 8.17 -11.30 -0.73
N ARG A 34 7.96 -12.44 -1.38
CA ARG A 34 6.73 -13.23 -1.18
C ARG A 34 6.57 -13.67 0.27
N GLN A 35 7.65 -14.07 0.90
CA GLN A 35 7.62 -14.46 2.31
C GLN A 35 7.31 -13.25 3.21
N LEU A 36 7.94 -12.11 2.93
CA LEU A 36 7.70 -10.88 3.68
C LEU A 36 6.24 -10.44 3.60
N TYR A 37 5.67 -10.43 2.40
CA TYR A 37 4.32 -9.92 2.16
C TYR A 37 3.22 -10.92 2.44
N LYS A 38 3.56 -12.19 2.76
CA LYS A 38 2.57 -13.23 2.99
C LYS A 38 1.53 -12.83 4.05
N ILE A 39 1.97 -12.22 5.13
CA ILE A 39 1.07 -11.79 6.21
C ILE A 39 0.06 -10.75 5.69
N CYS A 40 0.50 -9.87 4.78
CA CYS A 40 -0.38 -8.88 4.18
C CYS A 40 -1.42 -9.54 3.27
N PHE A 41 -1.00 -10.51 2.44
CA PHE A 41 -1.91 -11.22 1.57
C PHE A 41 -2.94 -12.02 2.37
N ASP A 42 -2.48 -12.75 3.40
CA ASP A 42 -3.38 -13.55 4.24
C ASP A 42 -4.41 -12.66 4.94
N TRP A 43 -3.97 -11.52 5.48
CA TRP A 43 -4.88 -10.58 6.13
C TRP A 43 -5.87 -10.00 5.12
N LEU A 44 -5.38 -9.57 3.97
CA LEU A 44 -6.19 -8.91 2.96
C LEU A 44 -7.25 -9.85 2.36
N GLU A 45 -6.92 -11.11 2.12
CA GLU A 45 -7.85 -12.10 1.61
C GLU A 45 -9.08 -12.26 2.53
N GLN A 46 -8.87 -12.16 3.83
CA GLN A 46 -9.97 -12.18 4.78
C GLN A 46 -10.71 -10.84 4.84
N TYR A 47 -9.96 -9.75 4.82
CA TYR A 47 -10.53 -8.40 4.91
C TYR A 47 -11.51 -8.11 3.78
N VAL A 48 -11.19 -8.50 2.55
CA VAL A 48 -12.04 -8.19 1.39
C VAL A 48 -13.36 -8.96 1.39
N LEU A 49 -13.49 -9.98 2.22
CA LEU A 49 -14.77 -10.70 2.38
C LEU A 49 -15.81 -9.85 3.12
N SER A 50 -15.37 -8.97 4.00
CA SER A 50 -16.24 -8.08 4.77
C SER A 50 -15.47 -6.79 5.12
N PRO A 51 -15.19 -5.93 4.13
CA PRO A 51 -14.39 -4.74 4.37
C PRO A 51 -15.19 -3.68 5.12
N ALA A 52 -14.48 -2.76 5.78
CA ALA A 52 -15.10 -1.56 6.35
C ALA A 52 -15.76 -0.73 5.24
N ASP A 53 -16.68 0.16 5.63
CA ASP A 53 -17.35 1.04 4.66
C ASP A 53 -16.37 1.94 3.92
N GLU A 54 -15.35 2.41 4.61
CA GLU A 54 -14.28 3.19 4.03
C GLU A 54 -12.95 2.54 4.36
N THR A 55 -12.10 2.38 3.35
CA THR A 55 -10.74 1.87 3.51
C THR A 55 -9.76 2.89 2.92
N LEU A 56 -8.89 3.41 3.77
CA LEU A 56 -7.81 4.29 3.35
C LEU A 56 -6.52 3.47 3.26
N VAL A 57 -5.81 3.60 2.16
CA VAL A 57 -4.56 2.88 1.92
C VAL A 57 -3.46 3.92 1.70
N ASP A 58 -2.49 3.98 2.61
CA ASP A 58 -1.34 4.86 2.49
C ASP A 58 -0.11 4.06 2.12
N LEU A 59 0.50 4.40 1.01
CA LEU A 59 1.69 3.73 0.48
C LEU A 59 2.81 4.76 0.29
N TYR A 60 3.97 4.45 0.86
CA TYR A 60 5.17 5.26 0.68
C TYR A 60 6.41 4.37 0.69
N PHE A 61 7.16 4.35 -0.39
CA PHE A 61 8.39 3.57 -0.47
C PHE A 61 9.58 4.47 -0.76
N GLU A 62 10.48 4.56 0.22
CA GLU A 62 11.77 5.22 0.05
C GLU A 62 12.60 4.44 -0.97
N TYR A 63 12.61 3.13 -0.85
CA TYR A 63 13.20 2.20 -1.82
C TYR A 63 12.29 0.99 -1.97
N ILE A 64 12.13 0.51 -3.19
CA ILE A 64 11.35 -0.70 -3.47
C ILE A 64 12.00 -1.46 -4.60
N ASP A 65 12.30 -2.75 -4.38
CA ASP A 65 12.87 -3.59 -5.42
C ASP A 65 11.81 -4.20 -6.34
N THR A 66 12.24 -4.80 -7.43
CA THR A 66 11.33 -5.34 -8.45
C THR A 66 10.41 -6.43 -7.90
N SER A 67 10.92 -7.31 -7.04
CA SER A 67 10.10 -8.38 -6.47
C SER A 67 9.04 -7.83 -5.52
N SER A 68 9.38 -6.77 -4.77
CA SER A 68 8.42 -6.08 -3.92
C SER A 68 7.36 -5.35 -4.74
N ILE A 69 7.74 -4.73 -5.86
CA ILE A 69 6.78 -4.09 -6.76
C ILE A 69 5.73 -5.09 -7.22
N ARG A 70 6.12 -6.31 -7.58
CA ARG A 70 5.16 -7.36 -7.96
C ARG A 70 4.19 -7.69 -6.84
N CYS A 71 4.69 -7.75 -5.61
CA CYS A 71 3.83 -7.99 -4.44
C CYS A 71 2.83 -6.84 -4.26
N ILE A 72 3.27 -5.60 -4.43
CA ILE A 72 2.38 -4.44 -4.31
C ILE A 72 1.32 -4.43 -5.42
N VAL A 73 1.70 -4.77 -6.64
CA VAL A 73 0.75 -4.88 -7.76
C VAL A 73 -0.34 -5.92 -7.43
N ASP A 74 0.06 -7.09 -6.95
CA ASP A 74 -0.88 -8.14 -6.57
C ASP A 74 -1.76 -7.73 -5.40
N PHE A 75 -1.18 -7.08 -4.39
CA PHE A 75 -1.88 -6.57 -3.21
C PHE A 75 -2.97 -5.56 -3.62
N LEU A 76 -2.61 -4.60 -4.44
CA LEU A 76 -3.56 -3.59 -4.94
C LEU A 76 -4.61 -4.22 -5.85
N GLY A 77 -4.25 -5.26 -6.59
CA GLY A 77 -5.20 -6.01 -7.40
C GLY A 77 -6.29 -6.65 -6.57
N ILE A 78 -5.95 -7.20 -5.41
CA ILE A 78 -6.95 -7.77 -4.49
C ILE A 78 -7.87 -6.67 -3.94
N LEU A 79 -7.29 -5.54 -3.52
CA LEU A 79 -8.09 -4.38 -3.07
C LEU A 79 -9.02 -3.86 -4.15
N ASN A 80 -8.54 -3.84 -5.40
CA ASN A 80 -9.32 -3.38 -6.54
C ASN A 80 -10.54 -4.27 -6.81
N GLY A 81 -10.58 -5.47 -6.23
CA GLY A 81 -11.74 -6.35 -6.29
C GLY A 81 -12.88 -5.95 -5.36
N ILE A 82 -12.66 -5.04 -4.43
CA ILE A 82 -13.74 -4.50 -3.59
C ILE A 82 -14.60 -3.60 -4.47
N PRO A 83 -15.91 -3.90 -4.65
CA PRO A 83 -16.76 -3.06 -5.49
C PRO A 83 -16.83 -1.63 -4.96
N GLN A 84 -16.59 -0.65 -5.82
CA GLN A 84 -16.77 0.76 -5.49
C GLN A 84 -18.22 1.15 -5.65
N GLY A 85 -18.71 1.97 -4.72
CA GLY A 85 -20.12 2.40 -4.81
C GLY A 85 -20.61 3.03 -3.51
N SER A 86 -21.93 2.95 -3.30
CA SER A 86 -22.57 3.59 -2.16
C SER A 86 -22.19 2.96 -0.81
N ASP A 87 -21.85 1.68 -0.81
CA ASP A 87 -21.63 0.93 0.44
C ASP A 87 -20.17 0.84 0.84
N LYS A 88 -19.27 0.69 -0.13
CA LYS A 88 -17.86 0.47 0.14
C LYS A 88 -17.00 1.39 -0.69
N GLN A 89 -16.02 2.04 -0.08
CA GLN A 89 -15.08 2.92 -0.76
C GLN A 89 -13.67 2.59 -0.36
N VAL A 90 -12.78 2.56 -1.35
CA VAL A 90 -11.34 2.40 -1.13
C VAL A 90 -10.67 3.64 -1.72
N ASN A 91 -9.84 4.30 -0.94
CA ASN A 91 -9.04 5.45 -1.38
C ASN A 91 -7.58 5.12 -1.16
N ILE A 92 -6.76 5.25 -2.19
CA ILE A 92 -5.35 4.91 -2.15
C ILE A 92 -4.54 6.20 -2.31
N ASN A 93 -3.60 6.41 -1.40
CA ASN A 93 -2.64 7.50 -1.48
C ASN A 93 -1.25 6.93 -1.71
N TRP A 94 -0.64 7.35 -2.80
CA TRP A 94 0.73 7.00 -3.14
C TRP A 94 1.60 8.22 -2.89
N TYR A 95 2.41 8.17 -1.85
CA TYR A 95 3.32 9.25 -1.49
C TYR A 95 4.68 8.99 -2.13
N TYR A 96 5.31 10.04 -2.65
CA TYR A 96 6.64 9.96 -3.21
C TYR A 96 7.42 11.22 -2.86
N GLU A 97 8.73 11.07 -2.65
CA GLU A 97 9.59 12.24 -2.46
C GLU A 97 9.67 13.01 -3.77
N GLU A 98 9.62 14.34 -3.69
CA GLU A 98 9.47 15.21 -4.87
C GLU A 98 10.56 15.04 -5.93
N ASP A 99 11.76 14.54 -5.54
CA ASP A 99 12.86 14.29 -6.47
C ASP A 99 12.88 12.86 -7.03
N ASP A 100 11.98 11.99 -6.56
CA ASP A 100 11.97 10.57 -6.92
C ASP A 100 11.06 10.35 -8.14
N GLU A 101 11.62 10.52 -9.32
CA GLU A 101 10.88 10.34 -10.58
C GLU A 101 10.42 8.89 -10.77
N ASP A 102 11.22 7.91 -10.36
CA ASP A 102 10.87 6.49 -10.50
C ASP A 102 9.64 6.14 -9.67
N SER A 103 9.56 6.66 -8.44
CA SER A 103 8.40 6.45 -7.59
C SER A 103 7.16 7.13 -8.17
N TYR A 104 7.30 8.34 -8.70
CA TYR A 104 6.19 9.01 -9.39
C TYR A 104 5.70 8.17 -10.57
N ASP A 105 6.60 7.69 -11.41
CA ASP A 105 6.25 6.91 -12.60
C ASP A 105 5.54 5.60 -12.20
N LEU A 106 6.00 4.95 -11.15
CA LEU A 106 5.34 3.74 -10.64
C LEU A 106 3.94 4.06 -10.14
N GLY A 107 3.77 5.15 -9.40
CA GLY A 107 2.46 5.59 -8.94
C GLY A 107 1.50 5.88 -10.09
N ALA A 108 1.98 6.56 -11.13
CA ALA A 108 1.19 6.85 -12.32
C ALA A 108 0.78 5.58 -13.06
N TYR A 109 1.69 4.60 -13.15
CA TYR A 109 1.37 3.29 -13.74
C TYR A 109 0.26 2.59 -12.96
N LEU A 110 0.38 2.53 -11.64
CA LEU A 110 -0.61 1.90 -10.78
C LEU A 110 -1.97 2.60 -10.89
N GLN A 111 -1.96 3.93 -10.87
CA GLN A 111 -3.18 4.72 -11.00
C GLN A 111 -3.95 4.37 -12.28
N ALA A 112 -3.23 4.19 -13.39
CA ALA A 112 -3.84 3.88 -14.68
C ALA A 112 -4.49 2.49 -14.73
N HIS A 113 -4.11 1.58 -13.83
CA HIS A 113 -4.56 0.19 -13.85
C HIS A 113 -5.56 -0.16 -12.75
N LEU A 114 -5.91 0.80 -11.89
CA LEU A 114 -6.82 0.57 -10.76
C LEU A 114 -8.11 1.35 -10.93
N LYS A 115 -9.21 0.77 -10.47
CA LYS A 115 -10.53 1.43 -10.48
C LYS A 115 -10.74 2.30 -9.26
N ALA A 116 -10.15 1.93 -8.12
CA ALA A 116 -10.27 2.69 -6.88
C ALA A 116 -9.63 4.07 -7.05
N PRO A 117 -10.16 5.11 -6.41
CA PRO A 117 -9.51 6.42 -6.37
C PRO A 117 -8.06 6.30 -5.90
N PHE A 118 -7.15 6.87 -6.67
CA PHE A 118 -5.71 6.75 -6.45
C PHE A 118 -5.09 8.14 -6.59
N ASN A 119 -4.54 8.65 -5.48
CA ASN A 119 -3.93 9.96 -5.41
C ASN A 119 -2.42 9.84 -5.36
N ILE A 120 -1.72 10.63 -6.16
CA ILE A 120 -0.26 10.68 -6.18
C ILE A 120 0.15 11.97 -5.51
N ILE A 121 0.83 11.87 -4.36
CA ILE A 121 1.09 13.00 -3.47
C ILE A 121 2.58 13.14 -3.24
N SER A 122 3.14 14.32 -3.57
CA SER A 122 4.56 14.59 -3.33
C SER A 122 4.78 14.98 -1.87
N ILE A 123 5.92 14.57 -1.32
CA ILE A 123 6.39 14.99 -0.01
C ILE A 123 7.82 15.52 -0.15
N GLU A 124 8.25 16.31 0.83
CA GLU A 124 9.62 16.81 0.87
C GLU A 124 10.60 15.67 1.07
N GLU A 125 11.82 15.83 0.53
CA GLU A 125 12.89 14.87 0.74
C GLU A 125 13.13 14.66 2.25
N GLY A 126 13.18 13.40 2.67
CA GLY A 126 13.32 13.05 4.08
C GLY A 126 12.07 13.28 4.91
N GLY A 127 10.97 13.71 4.29
CA GLY A 127 9.70 13.90 4.96
C GLY A 127 9.05 12.59 5.37
N ASP A 128 8.00 12.70 6.16
CA ASP A 128 7.21 11.56 6.60
C ASP A 128 5.75 11.77 6.20
N ILE A 129 4.98 10.70 6.22
CA ILE A 129 3.56 10.77 5.91
C ILE A 129 2.75 10.64 7.20
N PRO A 130 1.58 11.29 7.27
CA PRO A 130 0.76 11.20 8.47
C PRO A 130 0.21 9.78 8.67
N GLU A 131 0.17 9.33 9.92
CA GLU A 131 -0.48 8.08 10.27
C GLU A 131 -1.93 8.37 10.63
N ASN A 132 -2.80 7.56 10.10
CA ASN A 132 -4.23 7.75 10.29
C ASN A 132 -4.77 6.89 11.44
#